data_f46a35c42563141402f0103c454242f6
#
_entry.id   f46a35c42563141402f0103c454242f6
#
_cell.length_a   1.000
_cell.length_b   1.000
_cell.length_c   1.000
_cell.angle_alpha   90.00
_cell.angle_beta   90.00
_cell.angle_gamma   90.00
#
_symmetry.space_group_name_H-M   'P 1'
#
loop_
_entity.id
_entity.type
_entity.pdbx_description
1 polymer ?
#
loop_
_entity_poly.entity_id
_entity_poly.type
_entity_poly.pdbx_seq_one_letter_code
_entity_poly.pdbx_strand_id
1 'polypeptide(L)'
;MRFQPARFCMRCGAPVVEQVRFARPRPVCPECGWVHFSDPKVAVEVLVEENGAVLLVQRLNEPARGMWSLPGGYMDSDEDPARAAERECLEETGLEVRTTRLLGVLQDREYPNGADIVIAYAAQRTGGSLNAGDDAGQAAFFPRSGLPEIAFRVARSVLGLD
;
A
#
# COMPACT_ATOMS: atom_id res chain seq x y z
N MET A 1 -3.45 -13.91 13.01
CA MET A 1 -2.89 -14.93 12.09
C MET A 1 -2.84 -14.27 10.72
N ARG A 2 -1.65 -13.82 10.28
CA ARG A 2 -1.51 -12.94 9.09
C ARG A 2 -1.70 -13.64 7.74
N PHE A 3 -1.57 -14.96 7.69
CA PHE A 3 -1.75 -15.73 6.46
C PHE A 3 -2.51 -17.00 6.79
N GLN A 4 -3.61 -17.23 6.09
CA GLN A 4 -4.12 -18.58 5.99
C GLN A 4 -3.23 -19.31 4.97
N PRO A 5 -2.55 -20.38 5.34
CA PRO A 5 -1.76 -21.15 4.40
C PRO A 5 -2.66 -21.67 3.27
N ALA A 6 -2.11 -21.77 2.06
CA ALA A 6 -2.82 -22.36 0.95
C ALA A 6 -3.32 -23.76 1.35
N ARG A 7 -4.59 -24.04 1.10
CA ARG A 7 -5.22 -25.34 1.41
C ARG A 7 -5.28 -26.25 0.18
N PHE A 8 -5.31 -25.64 -1.01
CA PHE A 8 -5.41 -26.34 -2.28
C PHE A 8 -4.35 -25.82 -3.25
N CYS A 9 -3.90 -26.72 -4.13
CA CYS A 9 -2.96 -26.38 -5.17
C CYS A 9 -3.64 -25.54 -6.25
N MET A 10 -3.10 -24.37 -6.57
CA MET A 10 -3.64 -23.49 -7.61
C MET A 10 -3.43 -24.05 -9.04
N ARG A 11 -2.60 -25.10 -9.22
CA ARG A 11 -2.39 -25.72 -10.53
C ARG A 11 -3.34 -26.88 -10.83
N CYS A 12 -3.63 -27.74 -9.83
CA CYS A 12 -4.40 -28.96 -10.05
C CYS A 12 -5.58 -29.14 -9.08
N GLY A 13 -5.80 -28.21 -8.14
CA GLY A 13 -6.90 -28.27 -7.19
C GLY A 13 -6.74 -29.27 -6.04
N ALA A 14 -5.69 -30.13 -6.05
CA ALA A 14 -5.49 -31.13 -4.99
C ALA A 14 -5.16 -30.44 -3.64
N PRO A 15 -5.53 -31.04 -2.50
CA PRO A 15 -5.11 -30.55 -1.20
C PRO A 15 -3.58 -30.50 -1.07
N VAL A 16 -3.04 -29.45 -0.46
CA VAL A 16 -1.61 -29.33 -0.20
C VAL A 16 -1.28 -29.81 1.21
N VAL A 17 -0.03 -30.24 1.40
CA VAL A 17 0.51 -30.64 2.70
C VAL A 17 1.72 -29.76 3.05
N GLU A 18 1.94 -29.53 4.35
CA GLU A 18 3.13 -28.79 4.77
C GLU A 18 4.37 -29.67 4.67
N GLN A 19 5.40 -29.18 3.98
CA GLN A 19 6.72 -29.83 3.89
C GLN A 19 7.81 -28.78 3.99
N VAL A 20 8.96 -29.19 4.53
CA VAL A 20 10.15 -28.33 4.50
C VAL A 20 10.69 -28.27 3.07
N ARG A 21 10.64 -27.08 2.46
CA ARG A 21 11.23 -26.75 1.17
C ARG A 21 11.98 -25.44 1.27
N PHE A 22 13.21 -25.41 0.72
CA PHE A 22 14.07 -24.23 0.77
C PHE A 22 14.25 -23.71 2.21
N ALA A 23 14.54 -24.61 3.14
CA ALA A 23 14.76 -24.36 4.56
C ALA A 23 13.59 -23.75 5.36
N ARG A 24 12.35 -23.82 4.81
CA ARG A 24 11.14 -23.33 5.49
C ARG A 24 9.97 -24.28 5.29
N PRO A 25 9.04 -24.40 6.27
CA PRO A 25 7.75 -25.03 6.04
C PRO A 25 7.00 -24.30 4.93
N ARG A 26 6.49 -25.04 3.95
CA ARG A 26 5.70 -24.53 2.83
C ARG A 26 4.60 -25.49 2.44
N PRO A 27 3.45 -25.00 1.97
CA PRO A 27 2.45 -25.86 1.36
C PRO A 27 3.00 -26.46 0.05
N VAL A 28 2.95 -27.78 -0.08
CA VAL A 28 3.42 -28.52 -1.25
C VAL A 28 2.30 -29.42 -1.75
N CYS A 29 2.07 -29.43 -3.05
CA CYS A 29 1.11 -30.34 -3.65
C CYS A 29 1.73 -31.74 -3.81
N PRO A 30 1.16 -32.79 -3.20
CA PRO A 30 1.69 -34.16 -3.37
C PRO A 30 1.45 -34.72 -4.77
N GLU A 31 0.44 -34.23 -5.50
CA GLU A 31 0.07 -34.73 -6.82
C GLU A 31 0.96 -34.19 -7.95
N CYS A 32 1.22 -32.86 -7.95
CA CYS A 32 1.96 -32.22 -9.05
C CYS A 32 3.30 -31.60 -8.63
N GLY A 33 3.69 -31.70 -7.37
CA GLY A 33 4.95 -31.17 -6.84
C GLY A 33 5.01 -29.64 -6.70
N TRP A 34 3.91 -28.92 -7.00
CA TRP A 34 3.88 -27.46 -6.86
C TRP A 34 4.14 -27.04 -5.42
N VAL A 35 5.02 -26.06 -5.25
CA VAL A 35 5.35 -25.46 -3.95
C VAL A 35 4.75 -24.05 -3.90
N HIS A 36 3.95 -23.76 -2.88
CA HIS A 36 3.41 -22.42 -2.66
C HIS A 36 4.43 -21.52 -1.98
N PHE A 37 4.68 -20.38 -2.58
CA PHE A 37 5.39 -19.26 -1.98
C PHE A 37 4.38 -18.18 -1.62
N SER A 38 4.34 -17.78 -0.35
CA SER A 38 3.51 -16.64 0.04
C SER A 38 4.18 -15.36 -0.43
N ASP A 39 3.51 -14.64 -1.30
CA ASP A 39 3.99 -13.37 -1.82
C ASP A 39 3.65 -12.25 -0.81
N PRO A 40 4.57 -11.28 -0.59
CA PRO A 40 4.26 -10.12 0.22
C PRO A 40 3.20 -9.27 -0.47
N LYS A 41 2.28 -8.70 0.30
CA LYS A 41 1.42 -7.63 -0.18
C LYS A 41 2.23 -6.36 -0.29
N VAL A 42 2.24 -5.76 -1.46
CA VAL A 42 2.95 -4.51 -1.73
C VAL A 42 1.93 -3.39 -1.91
N ALA A 43 2.15 -2.28 -1.20
CA ALA A 43 1.41 -1.05 -1.38
C ALA A 43 2.36 0.08 -1.77
N VAL A 44 1.80 1.14 -2.31
CA VAL A 44 2.49 2.39 -2.62
C VAL A 44 1.88 3.53 -1.80
N GLU A 45 2.69 4.53 -1.45
CA GLU A 45 2.24 5.81 -0.91
C GLU A 45 2.92 6.95 -1.67
N VAL A 46 2.22 8.06 -1.81
CA VAL A 46 2.75 9.23 -2.51
C VAL A 46 2.68 10.49 -1.67
N LEU A 47 3.83 11.14 -1.48
CA LEU A 47 3.96 12.45 -0.85
C LEU A 47 3.86 13.54 -1.93
N VAL A 48 2.79 14.33 -1.89
CA VAL A 48 2.60 15.52 -2.72
C VAL A 48 2.62 16.74 -1.81
N GLU A 49 3.53 17.67 -2.09
CA GLU A 49 3.65 18.93 -1.35
C GLU A 49 3.46 20.13 -2.27
N GLU A 50 2.58 21.05 -1.89
CA GLU A 50 2.37 22.32 -2.55
C GLU A 50 2.35 23.48 -1.53
N ASN A 51 3.15 24.51 -1.76
CA ASN A 51 3.18 25.74 -0.92
C ASN A 51 3.36 25.47 0.58
N GLY A 52 4.13 24.43 0.95
CA GLY A 52 4.38 24.04 2.33
C GLY A 52 3.25 23.24 2.99
N ALA A 53 2.27 22.81 2.19
CA ALA A 53 1.20 21.93 2.62
C ALA A 53 1.30 20.55 1.98
N VAL A 54 0.87 19.51 2.69
CA VAL A 54 0.89 18.09 2.30
C VAL A 54 -0.52 17.65 1.94
N LEU A 55 -0.64 16.97 0.81
CA LEU A 55 -1.88 16.29 0.41
C LEU A 55 -2.11 15.06 1.28
N LEU A 56 -3.27 15.00 1.91
CA LEU A 56 -3.72 13.85 2.69
C LEU A 56 -5.13 13.45 2.27
N VAL A 57 -5.45 12.18 2.50
CA VAL A 57 -6.77 11.58 2.32
C VAL A 57 -7.30 11.05 3.64
N GLN A 58 -8.60 11.19 3.89
CA GLN A 58 -9.27 10.62 5.05
C GLN A 58 -9.86 9.26 4.70
N ARG A 59 -9.47 8.23 5.42
CA ARG A 59 -9.84 6.84 5.16
C ARG A 59 -11.33 6.57 5.44
N LEU A 60 -11.99 5.88 4.53
CA LEU A 60 -13.35 5.34 4.72
C LEU A 60 -13.35 3.93 5.31
N ASN A 61 -12.29 3.17 5.11
CA ASN A 61 -12.19 1.75 5.41
C ASN A 61 -11.31 1.44 6.63
N GLU A 62 -11.59 0.33 7.31
CA GLU A 62 -10.68 -0.26 8.28
C GLU A 62 -9.42 -0.84 7.59
N PRO A 63 -8.26 -0.82 8.23
CA PRO A 63 -7.97 -0.24 9.53
C PRO A 63 -7.87 1.30 9.51
N ALA A 64 -7.99 1.92 10.67
CA ALA A 64 -7.81 3.36 10.86
C ALA A 64 -8.84 4.25 10.15
N ARG A 65 -10.09 3.79 10.05
CA ARG A 65 -11.20 4.55 9.49
C ARG A 65 -11.34 5.92 10.15
N GLY A 66 -11.50 6.96 9.33
CA GLY A 66 -11.64 8.35 9.77
C GLY A 66 -10.32 9.08 10.04
N MET A 67 -9.21 8.37 10.13
CA MET A 67 -7.87 8.96 10.23
C MET A 67 -7.35 9.38 8.84
N TRP A 68 -6.29 10.18 8.84
CA TRP A 68 -5.67 10.68 7.62
C TRP A 68 -4.40 9.90 7.25
N SER A 69 -4.11 9.78 5.96
CA SER A 69 -2.90 9.15 5.44
C SER A 69 -2.40 9.87 4.19
N LEU A 70 -1.21 9.52 3.75
CA LEU A 70 -0.80 9.83 2.39
C LEU A 70 -1.70 9.08 1.39
N PRO A 71 -1.98 9.63 0.20
CA PRO A 71 -2.64 8.88 -0.86
C PRO A 71 -1.84 7.62 -1.20
N GLY A 72 -2.53 6.49 -1.40
CA GLY A 72 -1.87 5.23 -1.71
C GLY A 72 -2.72 4.00 -1.44
N GLY A 73 -2.33 2.90 -2.07
CA GLY A 73 -3.02 1.63 -1.99
C GLY A 73 -2.20 0.46 -2.50
N TYR A 74 -2.85 -0.65 -2.81
CA TYR A 74 -2.16 -1.86 -3.27
C TYR A 74 -1.77 -1.77 -4.74
N MET A 75 -0.57 -2.27 -5.04
CA MET A 75 -0.13 -2.50 -6.42
C MET A 75 -0.80 -3.73 -7.02
N ASP A 76 -1.11 -3.67 -8.29
CA ASP A 76 -1.38 -4.84 -9.11
C ASP A 76 -0.07 -5.54 -9.53
N SER A 77 -0.15 -6.86 -9.81
CA SER A 77 1.03 -7.69 -10.05
C SER A 77 1.80 -7.36 -11.33
N ASP A 78 1.17 -6.68 -12.28
CA ASP A 78 1.72 -6.26 -13.58
C ASP A 78 1.97 -4.75 -13.68
N GLU A 79 1.87 -4.04 -12.54
CA GLU A 79 1.99 -2.59 -12.49
C GLU A 79 3.40 -2.13 -12.08
N ASP A 80 3.88 -1.06 -12.71
CA ASP A 80 5.08 -0.35 -12.27
C ASP A 80 4.80 0.42 -10.97
N PRO A 81 5.64 0.32 -9.91
CA PRO A 81 5.36 0.94 -8.62
C PRO A 81 5.14 2.45 -8.66
N ALA A 82 5.86 3.17 -9.54
CA ALA A 82 5.68 4.61 -9.67
C ALA A 82 4.34 4.94 -10.35
N ARG A 83 3.90 4.09 -11.29
CA ARG A 83 2.58 4.22 -11.93
C ARG A 83 1.44 3.88 -10.98
N ALA A 84 1.60 2.86 -10.14
CA ALA A 84 0.67 2.56 -9.08
C ALA A 84 0.44 3.77 -8.16
N ALA A 85 1.53 4.42 -7.73
CA ALA A 85 1.45 5.62 -6.90
C ALA A 85 0.73 6.80 -7.60
N GLU A 86 0.99 7.00 -8.90
CA GLU A 86 0.30 8.02 -9.70
C GLU A 86 -1.20 7.71 -9.85
N ARG A 87 -1.56 6.44 -10.10
CA ARG A 87 -2.95 5.95 -10.20
C ARG A 87 -3.71 6.13 -8.89
N GLU A 88 -3.18 5.63 -7.79
CA GLU A 88 -3.80 5.76 -6.47
C GLU A 88 -4.06 7.22 -6.09
N CYS A 89 -3.08 8.11 -6.34
CA CYS A 89 -3.28 9.54 -6.10
C CYS A 89 -4.45 10.10 -6.92
N LEU A 90 -4.54 9.72 -8.19
CA LEU A 90 -5.63 10.17 -9.06
C LEU A 90 -6.98 9.63 -8.60
N GLU A 91 -7.09 8.33 -8.26
CA GLU A 91 -8.31 7.66 -7.83
C GLU A 91 -8.84 8.25 -6.52
N GLU A 92 -7.97 8.45 -5.53
CA GLU A 92 -8.35 8.95 -4.21
C GLU A 92 -8.53 10.46 -4.13
N THR A 93 -7.86 11.24 -5.00
CA THR A 93 -7.81 12.71 -4.86
C THR A 93 -8.24 13.50 -6.09
N GLY A 94 -8.41 12.86 -7.24
CA GLY A 94 -8.66 13.53 -8.52
C GLY A 94 -7.47 14.34 -9.06
N LEU A 95 -6.30 14.30 -8.41
CA LEU A 95 -5.11 15.01 -8.84
C LEU A 95 -4.23 14.11 -9.71
N GLU A 96 -3.86 14.63 -10.87
CA GLU A 96 -2.81 14.04 -11.70
C GLU A 96 -1.45 14.45 -11.15
N VAL A 97 -0.60 13.45 -10.88
CA VAL A 97 0.75 13.65 -10.36
C VAL A 97 1.79 12.91 -11.19
N ARG A 98 3.03 13.36 -11.08
CA ARG A 98 4.20 12.68 -11.61
C ARG A 98 5.16 12.38 -10.48
N THR A 99 5.49 11.12 -10.29
CA THR A 99 6.51 10.69 -9.33
C THR A 99 7.88 11.27 -9.72
N THR A 100 8.60 11.79 -8.74
CA THR A 100 9.89 12.47 -8.95
C THR A 100 11.05 11.78 -8.27
N ARG A 101 10.80 11.13 -7.13
CA ARG A 101 11.85 10.50 -6.32
C ARG A 101 11.29 9.38 -5.45
N LEU A 102 11.99 8.25 -5.39
CA LEU A 102 11.76 7.21 -4.39
C LEU A 102 12.19 7.75 -3.01
N LEU A 103 11.27 7.74 -2.05
CA LEU A 103 11.54 8.11 -0.66
C LEU A 103 12.04 6.93 0.16
N GLY A 104 11.51 5.74 -0.11
CA GLY A 104 11.94 4.53 0.55
C GLY A 104 11.12 3.30 0.18
N VAL A 105 11.66 2.15 0.54
CA VAL A 105 10.97 0.86 0.57
C VAL A 105 10.95 0.43 2.02
N LEU A 106 9.77 0.45 2.64
CA LEU A 106 9.62 0.27 4.07
C LEU A 106 8.84 -1.02 4.36
N GLN A 107 9.27 -1.75 5.39
CA GLN A 107 8.49 -2.86 5.90
C GLN A 107 7.28 -2.29 6.65
N ASP A 108 6.07 -2.74 6.27
CA ASP A 108 4.86 -2.48 7.03
C ASP A 108 4.24 -3.78 7.53
N ARG A 109 3.98 -3.83 8.83
CA ARG A 109 3.32 -4.93 9.53
C ARG A 109 2.49 -4.42 10.70
N GLU A 110 2.00 -3.21 10.59
CA GLU A 110 1.22 -2.57 11.66
C GLU A 110 -0.13 -3.28 11.85
N TYR A 111 -0.75 -3.71 10.76
CA TYR A 111 -2.05 -4.38 10.79
C TYR A 111 -1.99 -5.82 10.22
N PRO A 112 -2.79 -6.77 10.76
CA PRO A 112 -2.73 -8.19 10.37
C PRO A 112 -2.97 -8.47 8.88
N ASN A 113 -3.79 -7.66 8.20
CA ASN A 113 -4.14 -7.80 6.79
C ASN A 113 -3.63 -6.64 5.92
N GLY A 114 -2.80 -5.78 6.48
CA GLY A 114 -2.17 -4.66 5.79
C GLY A 114 -1.08 -5.09 4.80
N ALA A 115 -0.41 -4.11 4.22
CA ALA A 115 0.75 -4.34 3.38
C ALA A 115 1.91 -4.95 4.19
N ASP A 116 2.75 -5.73 3.53
CA ASP A 116 4.02 -6.19 4.09
C ASP A 116 5.16 -5.23 3.72
N ILE A 117 5.04 -4.58 2.58
CA ILE A 117 5.99 -3.63 2.01
C ILE A 117 5.22 -2.42 1.51
N VAL A 118 5.70 -1.23 1.83
CA VAL A 118 5.21 0.03 1.27
C VAL A 118 6.36 0.71 0.53
N ILE A 119 6.11 1.10 -0.72
CA ILE A 119 7.04 1.85 -1.56
C ILE A 119 6.55 3.30 -1.60
N ALA A 120 7.29 4.20 -0.97
CA ALA A 120 6.91 5.60 -0.87
C ALA A 120 7.63 6.47 -1.89
N TYR A 121 6.87 7.31 -2.60
CA TYR A 121 7.38 8.24 -3.60
C TYR A 121 7.06 9.70 -3.23
N ALA A 122 7.96 10.61 -3.59
CA ALA A 122 7.61 12.02 -3.74
C ALA A 122 7.06 12.24 -5.15
N ALA A 123 6.05 13.09 -5.29
CA ALA A 123 5.47 13.43 -6.56
C ALA A 123 5.14 14.93 -6.64
N GLN A 124 5.02 15.41 -7.88
CA GLN A 124 4.56 16.76 -8.19
C GLN A 124 3.24 16.68 -8.94
N ARG A 125 2.32 17.56 -8.58
CA ARG A 125 1.07 17.73 -9.31
C ARG A 125 1.34 18.23 -10.72
N THR A 126 0.67 17.62 -11.69
CA THR A 126 0.72 18.01 -13.12
C THR A 126 -0.63 18.48 -13.64
N GLY A 127 -1.73 18.16 -12.94
CA GLY A 127 -3.08 18.50 -13.36
C GLY A 127 -4.15 18.07 -12.37
N GLY A 128 -5.36 17.93 -12.88
CA GLY A 128 -6.51 17.45 -12.13
C GLY A 128 -7.14 18.50 -11.21
N SER A 129 -8.24 18.13 -10.58
CA SER A 129 -8.96 18.94 -9.61
C SER A 129 -9.17 18.16 -8.34
N LEU A 130 -8.86 18.75 -7.18
CA LEU A 130 -8.95 18.07 -5.89
C LEU A 130 -10.40 17.69 -5.59
N ASN A 131 -10.64 16.39 -5.55
CA ASN A 131 -11.93 15.80 -5.23
C ASN A 131 -11.71 14.40 -4.68
N ALA A 132 -12.18 14.15 -3.45
CA ALA A 132 -12.07 12.82 -2.86
C ALA A 132 -12.84 11.79 -3.69
N GLY A 133 -12.23 10.64 -3.89
CA GLY A 133 -12.78 9.52 -4.66
C GLY A 133 -12.36 8.18 -4.09
N ASP A 134 -12.83 7.10 -4.70
CA ASP A 134 -12.60 5.72 -4.28
C ASP A 134 -12.87 5.52 -2.79
N ASP A 135 -11.90 5.07 -2.02
CA ASP A 135 -12.04 4.81 -0.58
C ASP A 135 -11.61 6.00 0.32
N ALA A 136 -11.36 7.17 -0.26
CA ALA A 136 -11.12 8.42 0.44
C ALA A 136 -12.43 9.20 0.69
N GLY A 137 -12.74 9.45 1.95
CA GLY A 137 -13.88 10.26 2.35
C GLY A 137 -13.69 11.76 2.17
N GLN A 138 -12.44 12.21 2.30
CA GLN A 138 -12.00 13.58 2.08
C GLN A 138 -10.58 13.57 1.53
N ALA A 139 -10.25 14.60 0.75
CA ALA A 139 -8.89 14.89 0.30
C ALA A 139 -8.60 16.37 0.53
N ALA A 140 -7.49 16.71 1.18
CA ALA A 140 -7.15 18.09 1.50
C ALA A 140 -5.64 18.29 1.65
N PHE A 141 -5.19 19.53 1.45
CA PHE A 141 -3.83 19.96 1.77
C PHE A 141 -3.76 20.50 3.18
N PHE A 142 -2.83 20.00 3.99
CA PHE A 142 -2.59 20.45 5.37
C PHE A 142 -1.20 21.06 5.50
N PRO A 143 -1.06 22.22 6.17
CA PRO A 143 0.27 22.75 6.45
C PRO A 143 1.05 21.79 7.35
N ARG A 144 2.34 21.63 7.14
CA ARG A 144 3.17 20.73 7.95
C ARG A 144 3.13 21.03 9.45
N SER A 145 2.85 22.27 9.84
CA SER A 145 2.69 22.68 11.25
C SER A 145 1.35 22.29 11.88
N GLY A 146 0.40 21.81 11.09
CA GLY A 146 -0.95 21.49 11.52
C GLY A 146 -1.51 20.22 10.91
N LEU A 147 -0.68 19.18 10.82
CA LEU A 147 -1.12 17.87 10.31
C LEU A 147 -2.13 17.24 11.27
N PRO A 148 -3.18 16.61 10.74
CA PRO A 148 -4.12 15.84 11.54
C PRO A 148 -3.46 14.54 12.05
N GLU A 149 -4.22 13.72 12.79
CA GLU A 149 -3.76 12.40 13.22
C GLU A 149 -3.53 11.50 12.02
N ILE A 150 -2.29 11.01 11.88
CA ILE A 150 -1.84 10.18 10.73
C ILE A 150 -1.95 8.70 11.07
N ALA A 151 -2.63 7.96 10.20
CA ALA A 151 -3.05 6.58 10.41
C ALA A 151 -1.91 5.56 10.50
N PHE A 152 -0.94 5.63 9.60
CA PHE A 152 0.04 4.58 9.41
C PHE A 152 1.44 5.01 9.83
N ARG A 153 2.18 4.07 10.44
CA ARG A 153 3.57 4.28 10.81
C ARG A 153 4.42 4.69 9.60
N VAL A 154 4.20 4.05 8.45
CA VAL A 154 4.95 4.39 7.24
C VAL A 154 4.67 5.83 6.80
N ALA A 155 3.41 6.24 6.75
CA ALA A 155 3.06 7.62 6.44
C ALA A 155 3.66 8.62 7.45
N ARG A 156 3.63 8.30 8.76
CA ARG A 156 4.28 9.12 9.79
C ARG A 156 5.78 9.24 9.54
N SER A 157 6.45 8.13 9.24
CA SER A 157 7.90 8.11 8.95
C SER A 157 8.24 8.94 7.70
N VAL A 158 7.46 8.79 6.63
CA VAL A 158 7.63 9.60 5.40
C VAL A 158 7.44 11.09 5.67
N LEU A 159 6.53 11.44 6.57
CA LEU A 159 6.25 12.82 6.98
C LEU A 159 7.27 13.37 8.01
N GLY A 160 8.14 12.52 8.57
CA GLY A 160 9.11 12.90 9.59
C GLY A 160 8.49 13.17 10.97
N LEU A 161 7.45 12.39 11.33
CA LEU A 161 6.70 12.52 12.59
C LEU A 161 7.09 11.47 13.66
N ASP A 162 8.05 10.58 13.37
CA ASP A 162 8.56 9.54 14.29
C ASP A 162 9.71 10.08 15.17
#